data_09d9f0a0f9317f5ebf7f760baf7479fc
#
_entry.id   09d9f0a0f9317f5ebf7f760baf7479fc
#
_cell.length_a   1.000
_cell.length_b   1.000
_cell.length_c   1.000
_cell.angle_alpha   90.00
_cell.angle_beta   90.00
_cell.angle_gamma   90.00
#
_symmetry.space_group_name_H-M   'P 1'
#
loop_
_entity.id
_entity.type
_entity.pdbx_description
1 polymer ?
#
loop_
_entity_poly.entity_id
_entity_poly.type
_entity_poly.pdbx_seq_one_letter_code
_entity_poly.pdbx_strand_id
1 'polypeptide(L)'
;MEYKLDFLAINLASVLALLVGVFNIEIIFSQVDAMKMWSKEEVLWCLGFFYLVRAIYNTFFINTLSISYWIQNGKFDLFILKPLNTFFQLLSTGRYNAEYPLDEYLVGIFLLIRTSHKLHMFHGWQSIVLFVFLLVTAVFAYFSIIFIMSTLSFWFIKSNMFITLIENLERLIEYPIDIYHAVIRVAVSALIPIALANYYPTVCMLGAGSRGILLYIAGACVILGVIDVLVWKKGMKAYQSTGA
;
A
#
# COMPACT_ATOMS: atom_id res chain seq x y z
N MET A 1 7.01 24.08 22.78
CA MET A 1 6.20 24.70 21.71
C MET A 1 6.71 24.33 20.31
N GLU A 2 8.00 24.20 20.10
CA GLU A 2 8.62 23.85 18.80
C GLU A 2 8.05 22.55 18.20
N TYR A 3 7.98 21.47 18.94
CA TYR A 3 7.43 20.19 18.45
C TYR A 3 6.00 20.25 17.89
N LYS A 4 5.16 21.18 18.37
CA LYS A 4 3.79 21.31 17.84
C LYS A 4 3.75 22.00 16.48
N LEU A 5 4.62 23.00 16.30
CA LEU A 5 4.73 23.72 15.04
C LEU A 5 5.34 22.85 13.96
N ASP A 6 6.40 22.08 14.28
CA ASP A 6 7.01 21.12 13.37
C ASP A 6 6.01 20.05 12.96
N PHE A 7 5.28 19.46 13.91
CA PHE A 7 4.23 18.49 13.60
C PHE A 7 3.15 19.06 12.67
N LEU A 8 2.68 20.29 12.92
CA LEU A 8 1.69 20.93 12.05
C LEU A 8 2.26 21.24 10.67
N ALA A 9 3.51 21.73 10.59
CA ALA A 9 4.16 22.07 9.33
C ALA A 9 4.37 20.82 8.46
N ILE A 10 4.82 19.71 9.03
CA ILE A 10 5.04 18.45 8.33
C ILE A 10 3.71 17.88 7.83
N ASN A 11 2.68 17.81 8.69
CA ASN A 11 1.37 17.31 8.24
C ASN A 11 0.74 18.21 7.16
N LEU A 12 0.91 19.52 7.24
CA LEU A 12 0.43 20.43 6.19
C LEU A 12 1.17 20.20 4.87
N ALA A 13 2.49 20.05 4.92
CA ALA A 13 3.29 19.74 3.75
C ALA A 13 2.88 18.41 3.11
N SER A 14 2.64 17.38 3.92
CA SER A 14 2.16 16.07 3.44
C SER A 14 0.78 16.15 2.80
N VAL A 15 -0.18 16.86 3.41
CA VAL A 15 -1.49 17.10 2.79
C VAL A 15 -1.35 17.82 1.45
N LEU A 16 -0.51 18.85 1.37
CA LEU A 16 -0.26 19.57 0.11
C LEU A 16 0.34 18.64 -0.95
N ALA A 17 1.26 17.76 -0.58
CA ALA A 17 1.84 16.77 -1.49
C ALA A 17 0.77 15.80 -2.05
N LEU A 18 -0.14 15.30 -1.21
CA LEU A 18 -1.26 14.45 -1.66
C LEU A 18 -2.23 15.21 -2.56
N LEU A 19 -2.50 16.48 -2.27
CA LEU A 19 -3.35 17.33 -3.11
C LEU A 19 -2.74 17.57 -4.49
N VAL A 20 -1.41 17.54 -4.66
CA VAL A 20 -0.77 17.60 -5.98
C VAL A 20 -1.22 16.41 -6.84
N GLY A 21 -1.33 15.20 -6.28
CA GLY A 21 -1.87 14.04 -7.00
C GLY A 21 -3.31 14.27 -7.48
N VAL A 22 -4.16 14.86 -6.64
CA VAL A 22 -5.55 15.21 -6.99
C VAL A 22 -5.57 16.28 -8.09
N PHE A 23 -4.75 17.34 -7.96
CA PHE A 23 -4.65 18.40 -8.96
C PHE A 23 -4.14 17.91 -10.31
N ASN A 24 -3.19 16.98 -10.31
CA ASN A 24 -2.71 16.36 -11.55
C ASN A 24 -3.87 15.68 -12.31
N ILE A 25 -4.73 14.94 -11.62
CA ILE A 25 -5.92 14.32 -12.21
C ILE A 25 -6.87 15.41 -12.75
N GLU A 26 -7.14 16.46 -11.96
CA GLU A 26 -8.00 17.57 -12.41
C GLU A 26 -7.45 18.27 -13.66
N ILE A 27 -6.14 18.51 -13.73
CA ILE A 27 -5.47 19.10 -14.90
C ILE A 27 -5.58 18.20 -16.13
N ILE A 28 -5.33 16.89 -15.97
CA ILE A 28 -5.43 15.95 -17.08
C ILE A 28 -6.88 15.95 -17.63
N PHE A 29 -7.87 15.83 -16.75
CA PHE A 29 -9.28 15.82 -17.15
C PHE A 29 -9.84 17.19 -17.53
N SER A 30 -9.09 18.28 -17.40
CA SER A 30 -9.41 19.56 -18.04
C SER A 30 -9.12 19.56 -19.55
N GLN A 31 -8.28 18.64 -20.02
CA GLN A 31 -7.86 18.51 -21.42
C GLN A 31 -8.48 17.31 -22.14
N VAL A 32 -8.95 16.31 -21.40
CA VAL A 32 -9.57 15.09 -21.94
C VAL A 32 -10.82 14.74 -21.15
N ASP A 33 -11.87 14.26 -21.83
CA ASP A 33 -13.12 13.87 -21.17
C ASP A 33 -13.01 12.52 -20.45
N ALA A 34 -12.13 11.64 -20.91
CA ALA A 34 -11.92 10.32 -20.31
C ALA A 34 -10.48 9.84 -20.55
N MET A 35 -9.95 9.10 -19.60
CA MET A 35 -8.70 8.34 -19.75
C MET A 35 -9.05 6.90 -20.18
N LYS A 36 -8.98 6.61 -21.49
CA LYS A 36 -9.55 5.39 -22.06
C LYS A 36 -11.02 5.26 -21.68
N MET A 37 -11.37 4.30 -20.80
CA MET A 37 -12.74 4.05 -20.34
C MET A 37 -13.03 4.63 -18.94
N TRP A 38 -12.06 5.32 -18.33
CA TRP A 38 -12.17 5.83 -16.97
C TRP A 38 -12.60 7.29 -16.96
N SER A 39 -13.68 7.58 -16.24
CA SER A 39 -14.11 8.93 -15.93
C SER A 39 -13.22 9.55 -14.83
N LYS A 40 -13.26 10.88 -14.74
CA LYS A 40 -12.52 11.60 -13.68
C LYS A 40 -12.86 11.10 -12.27
N GLU A 41 -14.15 10.90 -12.00
CA GLU A 41 -14.61 10.49 -10.66
C GLU A 41 -14.15 9.06 -10.31
N GLU A 42 -14.06 8.17 -11.28
CA GLU A 42 -13.55 6.81 -11.08
C GLU A 42 -12.05 6.80 -10.79
N VAL A 43 -11.27 7.64 -11.49
CA VAL A 43 -9.83 7.80 -11.22
C VAL A 43 -9.59 8.42 -9.85
N LEU A 44 -10.37 9.44 -9.47
CA LEU A 44 -10.28 10.05 -8.14
C LEU A 44 -10.71 9.06 -7.04
N TRP A 45 -11.69 8.20 -7.30
CA TRP A 45 -12.07 7.14 -6.37
C TRP A 45 -10.92 6.13 -6.19
N CYS A 46 -10.30 5.72 -7.29
CA CYS A 46 -9.13 4.85 -7.29
C CYS A 46 -8.01 5.44 -6.42
N LEU A 47 -7.65 6.71 -6.63
CA LEU A 47 -6.64 7.41 -5.84
C LEU A 47 -7.01 7.46 -4.36
N GLY A 48 -8.26 7.82 -4.03
CA GLY A 48 -8.74 7.87 -2.65
C GLY A 48 -8.71 6.51 -1.95
N PHE A 49 -9.06 5.43 -2.66
CA PHE A 49 -8.97 4.07 -2.14
C PHE A 49 -7.51 3.69 -1.84
N PHE A 50 -6.58 4.02 -2.73
CA PHE A 50 -5.16 3.76 -2.52
C PHE A 50 -4.59 4.52 -1.32
N TYR A 51 -4.96 5.80 -1.15
CA TYR A 51 -4.57 6.58 0.03
C TYR A 51 -5.09 5.95 1.32
N LEU A 52 -6.32 5.44 1.33
CA LEU A 52 -6.85 4.73 2.49
C LEU A 52 -6.10 3.42 2.79
N VAL A 53 -5.75 2.64 1.76
CA VAL A 53 -4.94 1.42 1.91
C VAL A 53 -3.56 1.75 2.50
N ARG A 54 -2.88 2.78 1.98
CA ARG A 54 -1.59 3.25 2.50
C ARG A 54 -1.70 3.74 3.94
N ALA A 55 -2.73 4.52 4.25
CA ALA A 55 -2.97 5.01 5.60
C ALA A 55 -3.08 3.88 6.61
N ILE A 56 -3.85 2.84 6.29
CA ILE A 56 -4.00 1.66 7.16
C ILE A 56 -2.68 0.92 7.29
N TYR A 57 -1.97 0.69 6.17
CA TYR A 57 -0.65 0.07 6.20
C TYR A 57 0.34 0.87 7.05
N ASN A 58 0.43 2.18 6.81
CA ASN A 58 1.30 3.08 7.56
C ASN A 58 0.93 3.15 9.05
N THR A 59 -0.32 2.91 9.42
CA THR A 59 -0.75 2.86 10.82
C THR A 59 -0.31 1.60 11.53
N PHE A 60 -0.46 0.43 10.90
CA PHE A 60 -0.30 -0.86 11.59
C PHE A 60 0.97 -1.61 11.21
N PHE A 61 1.54 -1.38 10.02
CA PHE A 61 2.57 -2.24 9.43
C PHE A 61 3.84 -1.50 8.99
N ILE A 62 3.95 -0.19 9.17
CA ILE A 62 5.08 0.64 8.71
C ILE A 62 6.45 0.10 9.18
N ASN A 63 6.50 -0.53 10.36
CA ASN A 63 7.73 -1.08 10.91
C ASN A 63 8.33 -2.20 10.04
N THR A 64 7.56 -2.79 9.14
CA THR A 64 8.10 -3.79 8.20
C THR A 64 9.12 -3.18 7.24
N LEU A 65 8.99 -1.90 6.87
CA LEU A 65 10.02 -1.18 6.09
C LEU A 65 11.35 -1.04 6.83
N SER A 66 11.33 -1.04 8.16
CA SER A 66 12.52 -0.86 8.98
C SER A 66 13.35 -2.13 9.18
N ILE A 67 12.93 -3.29 8.66
CA ILE A 67 13.67 -4.57 8.76
C ILE A 67 15.10 -4.38 8.27
N SER A 68 15.27 -3.77 7.11
CA SER A 68 16.55 -3.46 6.51
C SER A 68 17.47 -2.64 7.44
N TYR A 69 16.92 -1.59 8.02
CA TYR A 69 17.64 -0.72 8.95
C TYR A 69 18.12 -1.48 10.20
N TRP A 70 17.27 -2.31 10.77
CA TRP A 70 17.64 -3.07 11.98
C TRP A 70 18.69 -4.15 11.71
N ILE A 71 18.62 -4.81 10.53
CA ILE A 71 19.63 -5.77 10.12
C ILE A 71 20.99 -5.08 9.91
N GLN A 72 21.01 -3.99 9.12
CA GLN A 72 22.26 -3.29 8.78
C GLN A 72 22.96 -2.67 10.00
N ASN A 73 22.20 -2.28 11.02
CA ASN A 73 22.74 -1.66 12.23
C ASN A 73 22.92 -2.65 13.40
N GLY A 74 22.84 -3.96 13.17
CA GLY A 74 22.98 -4.98 14.22
C GLY A 74 21.87 -4.99 15.28
N LYS A 75 20.84 -4.14 15.12
CA LYS A 75 19.75 -4.01 16.09
C LYS A 75 18.72 -5.14 16.00
N PHE A 76 18.78 -5.96 14.96
CA PHE A 76 17.84 -7.07 14.78
C PHE A 76 18.03 -8.17 15.83
N ASP A 77 19.24 -8.30 16.40
CA ASP A 77 19.51 -9.23 17.51
C ASP A 77 18.61 -8.99 18.73
N LEU A 78 18.24 -7.71 18.99
CA LEU A 78 17.35 -7.37 20.09
C LEU A 78 15.96 -8.02 19.99
N PHE A 79 15.52 -8.35 18.77
CA PHE A 79 14.24 -9.05 18.54
C PHE A 79 14.39 -10.56 18.70
N ILE A 80 15.56 -11.13 18.41
CA ILE A 80 15.82 -12.56 18.50
C ILE A 80 16.06 -12.98 19.95
N LEU A 81 16.72 -12.13 20.74
CA LEU A 81 17.07 -12.42 22.13
C LEU A 81 15.87 -12.40 23.10
N LYS A 82 14.78 -11.75 22.72
CA LYS A 82 13.59 -11.70 23.57
C LYS A 82 12.73 -12.97 23.41
N PRO A 83 12.11 -13.48 24.49
CA PRO A 83 11.29 -14.69 24.46
C PRO A 83 9.87 -14.45 23.88
N LEU A 84 9.78 -13.68 22.80
CA LEU A 84 8.54 -13.32 22.10
C LEU A 84 8.71 -13.58 20.60
N ASN A 85 7.58 -13.78 19.89
CA ASN A 85 7.63 -13.94 18.45
C ASN A 85 8.24 -12.71 17.78
N THR A 86 9.32 -12.91 17.02
CA THR A 86 10.11 -11.83 16.38
C THR A 86 9.24 -10.94 15.46
N PHE A 87 8.33 -11.55 14.72
CA PHE A 87 7.41 -10.80 13.84
C PHE A 87 6.44 -9.92 14.64
N PHE A 88 5.88 -10.45 15.72
CA PHE A 88 5.01 -9.68 16.61
C PHE A 88 5.77 -8.51 17.25
N GLN A 89 7.00 -8.74 17.69
CA GLN A 89 7.85 -7.68 18.26
C GLN A 89 8.13 -6.59 17.23
N LEU A 90 8.42 -6.98 15.97
CA LEU A 90 8.64 -6.07 14.86
C LEU A 90 7.44 -5.12 14.68
N LEU A 91 6.22 -5.67 14.63
CA LEU A 91 5.02 -4.87 14.44
C LEU A 91 4.70 -3.98 15.65
N SER A 92 4.96 -4.49 16.89
CA SER A 92 4.63 -3.79 18.13
C SER A 92 5.71 -2.81 18.62
N THR A 93 6.87 -2.80 17.97
CA THR A 93 7.91 -1.81 18.29
C THR A 93 7.43 -0.41 17.95
N GLY A 94 7.75 0.57 18.82
CA GLY A 94 7.41 1.96 18.57
C GLY A 94 7.90 2.43 17.20
N ARG A 95 7.11 3.28 16.55
CA ARG A 95 7.40 3.80 15.22
C ARG A 95 8.78 4.47 15.20
N TYR A 96 9.64 3.98 14.31
CA TYR A 96 10.94 4.61 14.09
C TYR A 96 10.79 5.65 12.98
N ASN A 97 10.81 6.93 13.34
CA ASN A 97 10.70 8.08 12.43
C ASN A 97 9.43 8.12 11.54
N ALA A 98 8.37 7.42 11.90
CA ALA A 98 7.15 7.44 11.12
C ALA A 98 6.13 8.39 11.75
N GLU A 99 5.64 9.32 10.97
CA GLU A 99 4.52 10.17 11.32
C GLU A 99 3.20 9.41 11.20
N TYR A 100 2.16 9.90 11.90
CA TYR A 100 0.83 9.33 11.75
C TYR A 100 0.27 9.77 10.38
N PRO A 101 -0.25 8.85 9.56
CA PRO A 101 -0.72 9.16 8.20
C PRO A 101 -2.12 9.83 8.21
N LEU A 102 -2.25 10.90 8.99
CA LEU A 102 -3.52 11.64 9.13
C LEU A 102 -3.94 12.31 7.81
N ASP A 103 -2.96 12.78 7.07
CA ASP A 103 -3.09 13.35 5.74
C ASP A 103 -3.69 12.36 4.74
N GLU A 104 -3.16 11.12 4.69
CA GLU A 104 -3.67 10.05 3.83
C GLU A 104 -5.12 9.66 4.19
N TYR A 105 -5.43 9.56 5.48
CA TYR A 105 -6.80 9.32 5.94
C TYR A 105 -7.74 10.45 5.53
N LEU A 106 -7.36 11.70 5.76
CA LEU A 106 -8.20 12.86 5.48
C LEU A 106 -8.49 12.97 3.98
N VAL A 107 -7.44 12.96 3.15
CA VAL A 107 -7.59 13.09 1.70
C VAL A 107 -8.27 11.86 1.12
N GLY A 108 -7.87 10.65 1.53
CA GLY A 108 -8.45 9.41 1.03
C GLY A 108 -9.94 9.28 1.34
N ILE A 109 -10.34 9.48 2.60
CA ILE A 109 -11.75 9.40 3.02
C ILE A 109 -12.58 10.50 2.34
N PHE A 110 -12.05 11.73 2.24
CA PHE A 110 -12.73 12.82 1.55
C PHE A 110 -13.01 12.48 0.08
N LEU A 111 -12.00 11.98 -0.64
CA LEU A 111 -12.16 11.56 -2.03
C LEU A 111 -13.18 10.43 -2.17
N LEU A 112 -13.07 9.41 -1.33
CA LEU A 112 -14.00 8.26 -1.37
C LEU A 112 -15.45 8.68 -1.12
N ILE A 113 -15.72 9.52 -0.11
CA ILE A 113 -17.09 9.99 0.18
C ILE A 113 -17.63 10.80 -1.01
N ARG A 114 -16.84 11.79 -1.49
CA ARG A 114 -17.25 12.67 -2.58
C ARG A 114 -17.55 11.89 -3.87
N THR A 115 -16.62 11.01 -4.26
CA THR A 115 -16.74 10.28 -5.54
C THR A 115 -17.75 9.14 -5.46
N SER A 116 -17.84 8.42 -4.32
CA SER A 116 -18.86 7.38 -4.14
C SER A 116 -20.29 7.93 -4.20
N HIS A 117 -20.51 9.14 -3.69
CA HIS A 117 -21.81 9.80 -3.81
C HIS A 117 -22.16 10.11 -5.26
N LYS A 118 -21.19 10.61 -6.05
CA LYS A 118 -21.40 10.93 -7.47
C LYS A 118 -21.56 9.69 -8.33
N LEU A 119 -20.83 8.62 -8.03
CA LEU A 119 -20.86 7.37 -8.77
C LEU A 119 -21.98 6.42 -8.30
N HIS A 120 -22.75 6.81 -7.30
CA HIS A 120 -23.83 5.99 -6.72
C HIS A 120 -23.36 4.56 -6.38
N MET A 121 -22.17 4.40 -5.74
CA MET A 121 -21.55 3.08 -5.58
C MET A 121 -22.16 2.22 -4.45
N PHE A 122 -22.73 2.85 -3.42
CA PHE A 122 -23.27 2.15 -2.26
C PHE A 122 -24.80 2.04 -2.34
N HIS A 123 -25.30 0.90 -2.84
CA HIS A 123 -26.73 0.64 -3.02
C HIS A 123 -27.34 -0.22 -1.89
N GLY A 124 -26.60 -0.47 -0.81
CA GLY A 124 -27.08 -1.28 0.31
C GLY A 124 -25.95 -1.93 1.08
N TRP A 125 -26.31 -2.73 2.08
CA TRP A 125 -25.32 -3.37 2.95
C TRP A 125 -24.33 -4.30 2.23
N GLN A 126 -24.76 -4.90 1.11
CA GLN A 126 -23.91 -5.78 0.28
C GLN A 126 -22.70 -5.01 -0.29
N SER A 127 -22.90 -3.77 -0.76
CA SER A 127 -21.80 -2.93 -1.26
C SER A 127 -20.83 -2.57 -0.14
N ILE A 128 -21.33 -2.37 1.09
CA ILE A 128 -20.48 -2.09 2.26
C ILE A 128 -19.64 -3.31 2.60
N VAL A 129 -20.25 -4.51 2.63
CA VAL A 129 -19.52 -5.76 2.90
C VAL A 129 -18.46 -6.02 1.83
N LEU A 130 -18.81 -5.80 0.56
CA LEU A 130 -17.85 -5.90 -0.54
C LEU A 130 -16.68 -4.91 -0.38
N PHE A 131 -16.98 -3.66 -0.07
CA PHE A 131 -15.95 -2.63 0.17
C PHE A 131 -14.98 -3.04 1.29
N VAL A 132 -15.53 -3.49 2.43
CA VAL A 132 -14.71 -3.92 3.57
C VAL A 132 -13.84 -5.12 3.19
N PHE A 133 -14.41 -6.12 2.51
CA PHE A 133 -13.66 -7.27 2.03
C PHE A 133 -12.51 -6.86 1.09
N LEU A 134 -12.79 -6.00 0.11
CA LEU A 134 -11.80 -5.50 -0.85
C LEU A 134 -10.74 -4.65 -0.16
N LEU A 135 -11.11 -3.83 0.82
CA LEU A 135 -10.17 -3.03 1.60
C LEU A 135 -9.21 -3.91 2.41
N VAL A 136 -9.72 -4.93 3.10
CA VAL A 136 -8.90 -5.86 3.87
C VAL A 136 -7.92 -6.62 2.96
N THR A 137 -8.41 -7.13 1.83
CA THR A 137 -7.55 -7.86 0.87
C THR A 137 -6.52 -6.94 0.21
N ALA A 138 -6.86 -5.69 -0.09
CA ALA A 138 -5.94 -4.69 -0.64
C ALA A 138 -4.83 -4.31 0.35
N VAL A 139 -5.19 -4.04 1.61
CA VAL A 139 -4.21 -3.75 2.68
C VAL A 139 -3.29 -4.96 2.89
N PHE A 140 -3.84 -6.17 2.89
CA PHE A 140 -3.05 -7.39 3.03
C PHE A 140 -2.08 -7.58 1.84
N ALA A 141 -2.55 -7.41 0.60
CA ALA A 141 -1.71 -7.53 -0.58
C ALA A 141 -0.58 -6.48 -0.58
N TYR A 142 -0.89 -5.24 -0.24
CA TYR A 142 0.08 -4.15 -0.13
C TYR A 142 1.12 -4.44 0.97
N PHE A 143 0.65 -4.86 2.16
CA PHE A 143 1.52 -5.32 3.25
C PHE A 143 2.46 -6.45 2.79
N SER A 144 1.93 -7.50 2.16
CA SER A 144 2.71 -8.67 1.74
C SER A 144 3.82 -8.29 0.76
N ILE A 145 3.52 -7.43 -0.21
CA ILE A 145 4.53 -6.99 -1.20
C ILE A 145 5.67 -6.26 -0.50
N ILE A 146 5.35 -5.29 0.37
CA ILE A 146 6.36 -4.53 1.11
C ILE A 146 7.13 -5.46 2.05
N PHE A 147 6.45 -6.35 2.74
CA PHE A 147 7.05 -7.30 3.68
C PHE A 147 8.02 -8.27 2.98
N ILE A 148 7.64 -8.83 1.82
CA ILE A 148 8.52 -9.66 1.01
C ILE A 148 9.77 -8.87 0.60
N MET A 149 9.60 -7.67 0.04
CA MET A 149 10.70 -6.83 -0.42
C MET A 149 11.64 -6.43 0.74
N SER A 150 11.08 -6.06 1.88
CA SER A 150 11.87 -5.72 3.07
C SER A 150 12.61 -6.93 3.66
N THR A 151 12.00 -8.12 3.58
CA THR A 151 12.62 -9.37 4.07
C THR A 151 13.80 -9.81 3.19
N LEU A 152 13.87 -9.37 1.93
CA LEU A 152 15.04 -9.61 1.07
C LEU A 152 16.34 -9.02 1.65
N SER A 153 16.25 -8.07 2.58
CA SER A 153 17.41 -7.52 3.28
C SER A 153 18.18 -8.54 4.13
N PHE A 154 17.63 -9.69 4.43
CA PHE A 154 18.39 -10.79 5.03
C PHE A 154 19.49 -11.36 4.12
N TRP A 155 19.35 -11.19 2.81
CA TRP A 155 20.31 -11.68 1.81
C TRP A 155 21.08 -10.58 1.10
N PHE A 156 20.50 -9.36 1.03
CA PHE A 156 21.07 -8.25 0.28
C PHE A 156 21.39 -7.07 1.19
N ILE A 157 22.67 -6.69 1.25
CA ILE A 157 23.15 -5.58 2.10
C ILE A 157 22.55 -4.23 1.65
N LYS A 158 22.38 -4.02 0.34
CA LYS A 158 21.82 -2.77 -0.23
C LYS A 158 20.31 -2.91 -0.50
N SER A 159 19.53 -3.07 0.55
CA SER A 159 18.08 -3.28 0.44
C SER A 159 17.26 -2.01 0.19
N ASN A 160 17.85 -0.82 0.34
CA ASN A 160 17.17 0.45 0.02
C ASN A 160 16.67 0.52 -1.44
N MET A 161 17.32 -0.22 -2.36
CA MET A 161 16.87 -0.34 -3.74
C MET A 161 15.46 -0.93 -3.86
N PHE A 162 15.10 -1.87 -2.98
CA PHE A 162 13.76 -2.47 -2.98
C PHE A 162 12.69 -1.48 -2.48
N ILE A 163 13.03 -0.61 -1.52
CA ILE A 163 12.13 0.45 -1.04
C ILE A 163 11.86 1.44 -2.17
N THR A 164 12.91 1.92 -2.85
CA THR A 164 12.76 2.81 -4.01
C THR A 164 11.96 2.16 -5.15
N LEU A 165 12.11 0.85 -5.36
CA LEU A 165 11.28 0.13 -6.32
C LEU A 165 9.79 0.18 -5.94
N ILE A 166 9.46 -0.05 -4.66
CA ILE A 166 8.07 0.02 -4.17
C ILE A 166 7.51 1.43 -4.40
N GLU A 167 8.23 2.48 -4.01
CA GLU A 167 7.81 3.88 -4.21
C GLU A 167 7.52 4.21 -5.68
N ASN A 168 8.33 3.68 -6.60
CA ASN A 168 8.08 3.86 -8.03
C ASN A 168 6.85 3.08 -8.53
N LEU A 169 6.63 1.88 -7.99
CA LEU A 169 5.44 1.08 -8.32
C LEU A 169 4.16 1.71 -7.76
N GLU A 170 4.22 2.33 -6.59
CA GLU A 170 3.09 3.08 -6.00
C GLU A 170 2.61 4.19 -6.93
N ARG A 171 3.54 4.96 -7.50
CA ARG A 171 3.20 6.02 -8.48
C ARG A 171 2.48 5.49 -9.71
N LEU A 172 2.82 4.26 -10.14
CA LEU A 172 2.12 3.63 -11.27
C LEU A 172 0.69 3.25 -10.94
N ILE A 173 0.41 2.82 -9.71
CA ILE A 173 -0.93 2.39 -9.30
C ILE A 173 -1.81 3.51 -8.75
N GLU A 174 -1.32 4.74 -8.64
CA GLU A 174 -2.17 5.92 -8.40
C GLU A 174 -3.20 6.11 -9.52
N TYR A 175 -2.88 5.62 -10.72
CA TYR A 175 -3.76 5.63 -11.89
C TYR A 175 -4.22 4.21 -12.24
N PRO A 176 -5.38 4.06 -12.91
CA PRO A 176 -5.82 2.76 -13.40
C PRO A 176 -4.78 2.13 -14.35
N ILE A 177 -4.39 0.88 -14.07
CA ILE A 177 -3.31 0.23 -14.83
C ILE A 177 -3.64 0.00 -16.31
N ASP A 178 -4.91 0.12 -16.70
CA ASP A 178 -5.35 0.00 -18.10
C ASP A 178 -4.77 1.06 -19.02
N ILE A 179 -4.37 2.22 -18.48
CA ILE A 179 -3.76 3.28 -19.28
C ILE A 179 -2.35 2.90 -19.78
N TYR A 180 -1.70 1.96 -19.08
CA TYR A 180 -0.35 1.55 -19.43
C TYR A 180 -0.31 0.47 -20.51
N HIS A 181 0.88 0.28 -21.06
CA HIS A 181 1.15 -0.78 -22.03
C HIS A 181 1.00 -2.17 -21.38
N ALA A 182 0.65 -3.20 -22.19
CA ALA A 182 0.37 -4.56 -21.72
C ALA A 182 1.49 -5.16 -20.85
N VAL A 183 2.76 -4.88 -21.17
CA VAL A 183 3.90 -5.36 -20.38
C VAL A 183 3.87 -4.84 -18.95
N ILE A 184 3.61 -3.55 -18.75
CA ILE A 184 3.51 -2.94 -17.42
C ILE A 184 2.33 -3.53 -16.67
N ARG A 185 1.16 -3.68 -17.34
CA ARG A 185 -0.02 -4.29 -16.72
C ARG A 185 0.25 -5.69 -16.21
N VAL A 186 0.92 -6.53 -17.00
CA VAL A 186 1.29 -7.89 -16.58
C VAL A 186 2.28 -7.85 -15.41
N ALA A 187 3.28 -6.98 -15.47
CA ALA A 187 4.27 -6.86 -14.40
C ALA A 187 3.63 -6.49 -13.06
N VAL A 188 2.75 -5.46 -13.01
CA VAL A 188 2.10 -5.00 -11.77
C VAL A 188 0.91 -5.85 -11.33
N SER A 189 0.46 -6.78 -12.19
CA SER A 189 -0.64 -7.71 -11.86
C SER A 189 -0.14 -9.11 -11.47
N ALA A 190 0.93 -9.61 -12.08
CA ALA A 190 1.36 -10.99 -11.91
C ALA A 190 2.75 -11.13 -11.28
N LEU A 191 3.73 -10.29 -11.66
CA LEU A 191 5.10 -10.40 -11.15
C LEU A 191 5.24 -9.76 -9.76
N ILE A 192 4.83 -8.50 -9.64
CA ILE A 192 4.72 -7.78 -8.37
C ILE A 192 3.27 -7.30 -8.29
N PRO A 193 2.33 -8.10 -7.73
CA PRO A 193 0.90 -7.88 -7.93
C PRO A 193 0.36 -6.68 -7.12
N ILE A 194 1.04 -5.53 -7.23
CA ILE A 194 0.70 -4.29 -6.53
C ILE A 194 -0.64 -3.70 -7.00
N ALA A 195 -1.11 -4.07 -8.20
CA ALA A 195 -2.44 -3.73 -8.69
C ALA A 195 -3.57 -4.29 -7.80
N LEU A 196 -3.30 -5.32 -6.98
CA LEU A 196 -4.23 -5.81 -5.96
C LEU A 196 -4.51 -4.80 -4.85
N ALA A 197 -3.57 -3.88 -4.61
CA ALA A 197 -3.74 -2.84 -3.59
C ALA A 197 -4.70 -1.73 -4.01
N ASN A 198 -5.02 -1.59 -5.29
CA ASN A 198 -5.83 -0.48 -5.77
C ASN A 198 -6.74 -0.85 -6.95
N TYR A 199 -6.18 -1.21 -8.11
CA TYR A 199 -6.90 -1.34 -9.37
C TYR A 199 -8.02 -2.40 -9.33
N TYR A 200 -7.71 -3.64 -8.95
CA TYR A 200 -8.69 -4.73 -8.94
C TYR A 200 -9.83 -4.50 -7.96
N PRO A 201 -9.61 -4.03 -6.71
CA PRO A 201 -10.67 -3.60 -5.82
C PRO A 201 -11.56 -2.50 -6.41
N THR A 202 -10.95 -1.50 -7.07
CA THR A 202 -11.68 -0.42 -7.72
C THR A 202 -12.60 -0.94 -8.82
N VAL A 203 -12.08 -1.79 -9.73
CA VAL A 203 -12.88 -2.42 -10.80
C VAL A 203 -14.06 -3.22 -10.24
N CYS A 204 -13.85 -3.96 -9.13
CA CYS A 204 -14.94 -4.68 -8.48
C CYS A 204 -16.00 -3.75 -7.89
N MET A 205 -15.61 -2.64 -7.27
CA MET A 205 -16.55 -1.68 -6.68
C MET A 205 -17.34 -0.92 -7.74
N LEU A 206 -16.75 -0.64 -8.90
CA LEU A 206 -17.41 0.00 -10.05
C LEU A 206 -18.39 -0.94 -10.78
N GLY A 207 -18.55 -2.18 -10.34
CA GLY A 207 -19.45 -3.16 -10.95
C GLY A 207 -18.92 -3.79 -12.23
N ALA A 208 -17.73 -3.42 -12.70
CA ALA A 208 -17.05 -4.07 -13.83
C ALA A 208 -16.32 -5.37 -13.43
N GLY A 209 -16.33 -5.70 -12.14
CA GLY A 209 -15.69 -6.90 -11.57
C GLY A 209 -16.47 -8.16 -11.86
N SER A 210 -15.85 -9.11 -12.58
CA SER A 210 -16.37 -10.47 -12.72
C SER A 210 -16.11 -11.30 -11.46
N ARG A 211 -16.86 -12.39 -11.26
CA ARG A 211 -16.56 -13.38 -10.20
C ARG A 211 -15.12 -13.90 -10.29
N GLY A 212 -14.57 -13.96 -11.51
CA GLY A 212 -13.17 -14.34 -11.74
C GLY A 212 -12.17 -13.38 -11.10
N ILE A 213 -12.44 -12.08 -11.09
CA ILE A 213 -11.56 -11.08 -10.44
C ILE A 213 -11.57 -11.26 -8.91
N LEU A 214 -12.73 -11.50 -8.32
CA LEU A 214 -12.82 -11.78 -6.87
C LEU A 214 -12.05 -13.06 -6.48
N LEU A 215 -12.16 -14.11 -7.28
CA LEU A 215 -11.39 -15.34 -7.09
C LEU A 215 -9.88 -15.10 -7.27
N TYR A 216 -9.51 -14.28 -8.24
CA TYR A 216 -8.11 -13.87 -8.43
C TYR A 216 -7.58 -13.13 -7.21
N ILE A 217 -8.30 -12.13 -6.68
CA ILE A 217 -7.92 -11.38 -5.48
C ILE A 217 -7.73 -12.34 -4.30
N ALA A 218 -8.71 -13.20 -4.03
CA ALA A 218 -8.66 -14.15 -2.92
C ALA A 218 -7.50 -15.14 -3.08
N GLY A 219 -7.33 -15.73 -4.27
CA GLY A 219 -6.25 -16.68 -4.56
C GLY A 219 -4.87 -16.04 -4.47
N ALA A 220 -4.71 -14.82 -4.99
CA ALA A 220 -3.46 -14.07 -4.91
C ALA A 220 -3.10 -13.74 -3.45
N CYS A 221 -4.06 -13.34 -2.61
CA CYS A 221 -3.83 -13.12 -1.19
C CYS A 221 -3.37 -14.39 -0.47
N VAL A 222 -3.95 -15.55 -0.78
CA VAL A 222 -3.50 -16.84 -0.21
C VAL A 222 -2.06 -17.14 -0.64
N ILE A 223 -1.73 -16.96 -1.92
CA ILE A 223 -0.38 -17.19 -2.44
C ILE A 223 0.62 -16.25 -1.77
N LEU A 224 0.31 -14.95 -1.68
CA LEU A 224 1.14 -13.96 -1.01
C LEU A 224 1.38 -14.33 0.46
N GLY A 225 0.35 -14.72 1.20
CA GLY A 225 0.50 -15.15 2.59
C GLY A 225 1.39 -16.38 2.77
N VAL A 226 1.33 -17.33 1.84
CA VAL A 226 2.25 -18.48 1.83
C VAL A 226 3.68 -18.02 1.58
N ILE A 227 3.89 -17.13 0.60
CA ILE A 227 5.20 -16.57 0.29
C ILE A 227 5.76 -15.80 1.49
N ASP A 228 4.95 -14.97 2.16
CA ASP A 228 5.35 -14.21 3.35
C ASP A 228 5.94 -15.14 4.42
N VAL A 229 5.22 -16.21 4.74
CA VAL A 229 5.67 -17.18 5.76
C VAL A 229 6.97 -17.89 5.33
N LEU A 230 7.07 -18.25 4.06
CA LEU A 230 8.25 -18.97 3.55
C LEU A 230 9.48 -18.07 3.51
N VAL A 231 9.33 -16.85 2.99
CA VAL A 231 10.43 -15.88 2.87
C VAL A 231 10.90 -15.44 4.26
N TRP A 232 9.97 -15.15 5.17
CA TRP A 232 10.30 -14.81 6.55
C TRP A 232 11.07 -15.93 7.27
N LYS A 233 10.56 -17.18 7.21
CA LYS A 233 11.24 -18.33 7.84
C LYS A 233 12.62 -18.60 7.26
N LYS A 234 12.80 -18.43 5.94
CA LYS A 234 14.11 -18.57 5.29
C LYS A 234 15.04 -17.42 5.65
N GLY A 235 14.54 -16.18 5.67
CA GLY A 235 15.27 -14.99 6.06
C GLY A 235 15.81 -15.09 7.48
N MET A 236 14.95 -15.47 8.43
CA MET A 236 15.36 -15.71 9.83
C MET A 236 16.46 -16.77 9.98
N LYS A 237 16.44 -17.82 9.14
CA LYS A 237 17.51 -18.85 9.15
C LYS A 237 18.80 -18.36 8.49
N ALA A 238 18.71 -17.46 7.53
CA ALA A 238 19.86 -16.90 6.83
C ALA A 238 20.50 -15.73 7.59
N TYR A 239 19.82 -15.19 8.61
CA TYR A 239 20.33 -14.08 9.40
C TYR A 239 21.62 -14.46 10.13
N GLN A 240 22.64 -13.64 9.95
CA GLN A 240 23.90 -13.72 10.70
C GLN A 240 24.06 -12.41 11.45
N SER A 241 24.28 -12.49 12.76
CA SER A 241 24.56 -11.30 13.56
C SER A 241 25.78 -10.56 13.01
N THR A 242 25.66 -9.27 12.82
CA THR A 242 26.79 -8.42 12.37
C THR A 242 27.77 -8.11 13.49
N GLY A 243 27.52 -8.64 14.71
CA GLY A 243 28.44 -8.52 15.85
C GLY A 243 28.69 -7.07 16.25
N ALA A 244 27.63 -6.38 16.74
CA ALA A 244 27.76 -5.07 17.35
C ALA A 244 28.09 -5.21 18.86
#